data_99fb7b4a81c927a895c02597c94f39e1
#
_entry.id   99fb7b4a81c927a895c02597c94f39e1
#
_cell.length_a   1.000
_cell.length_b   1.000
_cell.length_c   1.000
_cell.angle_alpha   90.00
_cell.angle_beta   90.00
_cell.angle_gamma   90.00
#
_symmetry.space_group_name_H-M   'P 1'
#
loop_
_entity.id
_entity.type
_entity.pdbx_description
1 polymer ?
#
loop_
_entity_poly.entity_id
_entity_poly.type
_entity_poly.pdbx_seq_one_letter_code
_entity_poly.pdbx_strand_id
1 'polypeptide(L)'
;MIKAGIFLDIENLVRCGGWGIRYRVVRELVEAQEATILRANAYMAIDSEREEKDIDYQRKKQEYRDAVRRESFHLVLKKVQRYRNSEGDIITKANADLDLAIDALLQADNLDYILLGSGDGDFFRLVRTLQNRGKRVDLLSFSNTSEILRCEVDNYFSGYLVPGLLPSIDNSSRKRGVMHVFNEEKGFAFLAVRTGLGVLDIRDDVFCHISDFRHRDGRAVTDQSFAQLKTQQKIIEFELVERSDGKVKAINATEFEPEMK
;
A
#
# COMPACT_ATOMS: atom_id res chain seq x y z
N MET A 1 -3.69 -15.05 21.74
CA MET A 1 -2.95 -13.87 21.23
C MET A 1 -2.48 -14.23 19.83
N ILE A 2 -2.90 -13.48 18.82
CA ILE A 2 -2.55 -13.71 17.41
C ILE A 2 -1.08 -13.31 17.19
N LYS A 3 -0.28 -14.23 16.68
CA LYS A 3 1.15 -14.00 16.40
C LYS A 3 1.34 -13.59 14.95
N ALA A 4 1.90 -12.41 14.72
CA ALA A 4 2.03 -11.85 13.38
C ALA A 4 3.47 -11.79 12.89
N GLY A 5 3.63 -11.91 11.56
CA GLY A 5 4.83 -11.61 10.80
C GLY A 5 4.56 -10.57 9.72
N ILE A 6 5.52 -9.66 9.52
CA ILE A 6 5.49 -8.64 8.46
C ILE A 6 6.62 -8.96 7.47
N PHE A 7 6.29 -9.02 6.17
CA PHE A 7 7.24 -9.30 5.09
C PHE A 7 7.05 -8.26 4.00
N LEU A 8 8.00 -7.30 3.90
CA LEU A 8 7.90 -6.16 2.98
C LEU A 8 8.90 -6.28 1.84
N ASP A 9 8.42 -6.37 0.61
CA ASP A 9 9.21 -6.15 -0.60
C ASP A 9 9.32 -4.63 -0.83
N ILE A 10 10.41 -4.06 -0.33
CA ILE A 10 10.62 -2.61 -0.34
C ILE A 10 10.76 -2.07 -1.76
N GLU A 11 11.41 -2.80 -2.64
CA GLU A 11 11.62 -2.34 -4.03
C GLU A 11 10.27 -2.24 -4.77
N ASN A 12 9.39 -3.23 -4.61
CA ASN A 12 8.06 -3.20 -5.20
C ASN A 12 7.22 -2.07 -4.60
N LEU A 13 7.15 -1.97 -3.26
CA LEU A 13 6.37 -0.93 -2.59
C LEU A 13 6.80 0.47 -3.02
N VAL A 14 8.10 0.76 -3.02
CA VAL A 14 8.65 2.08 -3.41
C VAL A 14 8.39 2.37 -4.88
N ARG A 15 8.66 1.43 -5.78
CA ARG A 15 8.43 1.57 -7.22
C ARG A 15 6.95 1.81 -7.56
N CYS A 16 6.05 1.24 -6.76
CA CYS A 16 4.60 1.35 -6.95
C CYS A 16 3.96 2.53 -6.21
N GLY A 17 4.72 3.46 -5.65
CA GLY A 17 4.21 4.70 -5.06
C GLY A 17 4.28 4.78 -3.54
N GLY A 18 4.92 3.82 -2.87
CA GLY A 18 5.15 3.82 -1.42
C GLY A 18 6.32 4.68 -0.95
N TRP A 19 6.66 5.76 -1.66
CA TRP A 19 7.70 6.68 -1.24
C TRP A 19 7.40 7.33 0.11
N GLY A 20 8.38 7.27 1.02
CA GLY A 20 8.23 7.85 2.34
C GLY A 20 7.32 7.07 3.28
N ILE A 21 7.06 5.79 2.98
CA ILE A 21 6.29 4.89 3.85
C ILE A 21 6.78 4.97 5.30
N ARG A 22 5.84 5.15 6.22
CA ARG A 22 6.12 5.19 7.65
C ARG A 22 6.05 3.79 8.23
N TYR A 23 7.20 3.17 8.45
CA TYR A 23 7.33 1.80 8.96
C TYR A 23 6.63 1.57 10.29
N ARG A 24 6.62 2.59 11.15
CA ARG A 24 5.87 2.57 12.40
C ARG A 24 4.37 2.33 12.14
N VAL A 25 3.78 3.02 11.17
CA VAL A 25 2.35 2.85 10.82
C VAL A 25 2.08 1.47 10.23
N VAL A 26 3.03 0.85 9.52
CA VAL A 26 2.91 -0.54 9.08
C VAL A 26 2.82 -1.50 10.26
N ARG A 27 3.59 -1.27 11.32
CA ARG A 27 3.48 -2.06 12.55
C ARG A 27 2.15 -1.83 13.25
N GLU A 28 1.77 -0.57 13.45
CA GLU A 28 0.49 -0.19 14.04
C GLU A 28 -0.71 -0.78 13.28
N LEU A 29 -0.62 -0.90 11.93
CA LEU A 29 -1.63 -1.56 11.10
C LEU A 29 -1.81 -3.03 11.48
N VAL A 30 -0.74 -3.76 11.73
CA VAL A 30 -0.78 -5.16 12.16
C VAL A 30 -1.28 -5.27 13.60
N GLU A 31 -0.81 -4.41 14.49
CA GLU A 31 -1.22 -4.39 15.91
C GLU A 31 -2.71 -4.05 16.06
N ALA A 32 -3.26 -3.21 15.17
CA ALA A 32 -4.70 -2.90 15.11
C ALA A 32 -5.57 -4.11 14.74
N GLN A 33 -4.99 -5.22 14.26
CA GLN A 33 -5.68 -6.50 14.05
C GLN A 33 -5.61 -7.42 15.29
N GLU A 34 -5.39 -6.86 16.48
CA GLU A 34 -5.24 -7.59 17.76
C GLU A 34 -4.08 -8.60 17.74
N ALA A 35 -3.05 -8.32 16.95
CA ALA A 35 -1.92 -9.20 16.75
C ALA A 35 -0.64 -8.66 17.43
N THR A 36 0.19 -9.58 17.92
CA THR A 36 1.54 -9.29 18.41
C THR A 36 2.55 -9.63 17.35
N ILE A 37 3.39 -8.67 16.96
CA ILE A 37 4.41 -8.84 15.94
C ILE A 37 5.60 -9.59 16.50
N LEU A 38 5.83 -10.81 16.03
CA LEU A 38 7.01 -11.61 16.37
C LEU A 38 8.19 -11.31 15.43
N ARG A 39 7.91 -11.04 14.17
CA ARG A 39 8.90 -10.72 13.14
C ARG A 39 8.41 -9.61 12.23
N ALA A 40 9.31 -8.69 11.89
CA ALA A 40 9.09 -7.68 10.87
C ALA A 40 10.33 -7.62 9.98
N ASN A 41 10.21 -8.12 8.77
CA ASN A 41 11.28 -8.25 7.79
C ASN A 41 11.05 -7.27 6.63
N ALA A 42 12.12 -6.61 6.20
CA ALA A 42 12.13 -5.74 5.03
C ALA A 42 13.23 -6.18 4.07
N TYR A 43 12.83 -6.54 2.86
CA TYR A 43 13.70 -7.07 1.81
C TYR A 43 14.10 -5.94 0.87
N MET A 44 15.40 -5.76 0.66
CA MET A 44 15.96 -4.64 -0.13
C MET A 44 17.11 -5.10 -1.01
N ALA A 45 17.18 -4.53 -2.20
CA ALA A 45 18.36 -4.64 -3.05
C ALA A 45 19.50 -3.70 -2.56
N ILE A 46 20.73 -4.18 -2.66
CA ILE A 46 21.97 -3.41 -2.44
C ILE A 46 22.76 -3.35 -3.74
N ASP A 47 23.02 -2.15 -4.24
CA ASP A 47 23.96 -1.90 -5.31
C ASP A 47 25.34 -1.56 -4.73
N SER A 48 26.09 -2.61 -4.33
CA SER A 48 27.41 -2.47 -3.70
C SER A 48 28.39 -1.69 -4.56
N GLU A 49 28.39 -1.91 -5.89
CA GLU A 49 29.31 -1.23 -6.80
C GLU A 49 29.04 0.28 -6.90
N ARG A 50 27.76 0.67 -6.84
CA ARG A 50 27.38 2.07 -6.83
C ARG A 50 27.67 2.71 -5.47
N GLU A 51 27.43 2.00 -4.39
CA GLU A 51 27.72 2.48 -3.04
C GLU A 51 29.23 2.72 -2.84
N GLU A 52 30.09 1.88 -3.41
CA GLU A 52 31.55 2.05 -3.39
C GLU A 52 32.04 3.27 -4.19
N LYS A 53 31.33 3.63 -5.28
CA LYS A 53 31.71 4.71 -6.19
C LYS A 53 31.10 6.06 -5.83
N ASP A 54 29.98 6.08 -5.10
CA ASP A 54 29.19 7.27 -4.79
C ASP A 54 28.88 7.32 -3.28
N ILE A 55 29.72 8.08 -2.57
CA ILE A 55 29.65 8.23 -1.10
C ILE A 55 28.32 8.89 -0.67
N ASP A 56 27.80 9.85 -1.46
CA ASP A 56 26.53 10.50 -1.12
C ASP A 56 25.34 9.55 -1.29
N TYR A 57 25.37 8.71 -2.33
CA TYR A 57 24.39 7.65 -2.50
C TYR A 57 24.47 6.63 -1.36
N GLN A 58 25.67 6.18 -1.00
CA GLN A 58 25.91 5.26 0.11
C GLN A 58 25.34 5.82 1.41
N ARG A 59 25.67 7.09 1.74
CA ARG A 59 25.17 7.74 2.96
C ARG A 59 23.64 7.77 3.02
N LYS A 60 22.98 8.23 1.93
CA LYS A 60 21.51 8.27 1.85
C LYS A 60 20.89 6.89 2.01
N LYS A 61 21.48 5.85 1.40
CA LYS A 61 21.00 4.48 1.54
C LYS A 61 21.20 3.94 2.95
N GLN A 62 22.32 4.28 3.60
CA GLN A 62 22.58 3.89 4.99
C GLN A 62 21.62 4.58 5.96
N GLU A 63 21.39 5.88 5.82
CA GLU A 63 20.41 6.64 6.62
C GLU A 63 19.00 6.02 6.52
N TYR A 64 18.61 5.63 5.31
CA TYR A 64 17.33 4.96 5.07
C TYR A 64 17.27 3.59 5.76
N ARG A 65 18.30 2.75 5.63
CA ARG A 65 18.38 1.44 6.31
C ARG A 65 18.30 1.59 7.82
N ASP A 66 18.98 2.58 8.36
CA ASP A 66 18.97 2.85 9.81
C ASP A 66 17.61 3.37 10.28
N ALA A 67 16.89 4.15 9.45
CA ALA A 67 15.52 4.52 9.74
C ALA A 67 14.59 3.31 9.81
N VAL A 68 14.72 2.35 8.90
CA VAL A 68 13.93 1.11 8.91
C VAL A 68 14.26 0.25 10.14
N ARG A 69 15.54 0.12 10.51
CA ARG A 69 15.96 -0.61 11.71
C ARG A 69 15.44 0.02 13.01
N ARG A 70 15.41 1.37 13.10
CA ARG A 70 14.85 2.07 14.26
C ARG A 70 13.39 1.73 14.52
N GLU A 71 12.64 1.40 13.46
CA GLU A 71 11.25 0.94 13.57
C GLU A 71 11.14 -0.58 13.79
N SER A 72 12.25 -1.21 14.26
CA SER A 72 12.33 -2.63 14.61
C SER A 72 12.06 -3.58 13.46
N PHE A 73 12.45 -3.22 12.23
CA PHE A 73 12.49 -4.12 11.09
C PHE A 73 13.86 -4.77 10.95
N HIS A 74 13.87 -6.07 10.72
CA HIS A 74 15.04 -6.81 10.28
C HIS A 74 15.22 -6.60 8.77
N LEU A 75 16.41 -6.13 8.37
CA LEU A 75 16.73 -5.93 6.95
C LEU A 75 17.35 -7.19 6.36
N VAL A 76 16.74 -7.70 5.31
CA VAL A 76 17.30 -8.72 4.44
C VAL A 76 17.84 -8.03 3.19
N LEU A 77 19.15 -7.98 3.07
CA LEU A 77 19.85 -7.21 2.04
C LEU A 77 20.36 -8.15 0.95
N LYS A 78 19.87 -8.00 -0.28
CA LYS A 78 20.26 -8.80 -1.44
C LYS A 78 21.15 -7.98 -2.37
N LYS A 79 22.37 -8.47 -2.62
CA LYS A 79 23.27 -7.81 -3.58
C LYS A 79 22.71 -7.90 -4.99
N VAL A 80 22.72 -6.77 -5.67
CA VAL A 80 22.42 -6.68 -7.10
C VAL A 80 23.49 -7.44 -7.87
N GLN A 81 23.05 -8.37 -8.73
CA GLN A 81 23.91 -9.05 -9.68
C GLN A 81 23.75 -8.44 -11.06
N ARG A 82 24.87 -8.15 -11.72
CA ARG A 82 24.91 -7.67 -13.10
C ARG A 82 25.54 -8.74 -13.97
N TYR A 83 24.85 -9.12 -15.03
CA TYR A 83 25.40 -10.03 -16.04
C TYR A 83 25.03 -9.52 -17.43
N ARG A 84 25.85 -9.88 -18.41
CA ARG A 84 25.56 -9.57 -19.81
C ARG A 84 24.72 -10.68 -20.41
N ASN A 85 23.65 -10.33 -21.10
CA ASN A 85 22.88 -11.29 -21.90
C ASN A 85 23.63 -11.64 -23.20
N SER A 86 23.07 -12.56 -23.98
CA SER A 86 23.62 -12.96 -25.29
C SER A 86 23.67 -11.82 -26.32
N GLU A 87 22.93 -10.75 -26.09
CA GLU A 87 22.86 -9.55 -26.96
C GLU A 87 23.82 -8.45 -26.52
N GLY A 88 24.56 -8.67 -25.40
CA GLY A 88 25.54 -7.75 -24.87
C GLY A 88 24.99 -6.72 -23.86
N ASP A 89 23.71 -6.73 -23.59
CA ASP A 89 23.07 -5.81 -22.63
C ASP A 89 23.37 -6.22 -21.18
N ILE A 90 23.52 -5.20 -20.32
CA ILE A 90 23.71 -5.42 -18.89
C ILE A 90 22.34 -5.63 -18.24
N ILE A 91 22.05 -6.86 -17.83
CA ILE A 91 20.90 -7.20 -17.02
C ILE A 91 21.28 -7.04 -15.55
N THR A 92 20.48 -6.27 -14.83
CA THR A 92 20.61 -6.07 -13.39
C THR A 92 19.50 -6.81 -12.68
N LYS A 93 19.84 -7.76 -11.81
CA LYS A 93 18.87 -8.58 -11.07
C LYS A 93 19.20 -8.61 -9.58
N ALA A 94 18.20 -8.33 -8.75
CA ALA A 94 18.25 -8.59 -7.31
C ALA A 94 16.97 -9.36 -6.95
N ASN A 95 17.09 -10.66 -6.70
CA ASN A 95 15.94 -11.53 -6.49
C ASN A 95 15.66 -11.64 -4.99
N ALA A 96 15.15 -10.55 -4.39
CA ALA A 96 14.76 -10.52 -2.98
C ALA A 96 13.43 -11.26 -2.73
N ASP A 97 12.61 -11.44 -3.77
CA ASP A 97 11.30 -12.07 -3.74
C ASP A 97 11.38 -13.54 -3.28
N LEU A 98 12.39 -14.25 -3.78
CA LEU A 98 12.63 -15.63 -3.37
C LEU A 98 13.01 -15.73 -1.90
N ASP A 99 13.89 -14.84 -1.41
CA ASP A 99 14.29 -14.82 0.00
C ASP A 99 13.07 -14.50 0.88
N LEU A 100 12.24 -13.53 0.48
CA LEU A 100 10.98 -13.20 1.16
C LEU A 100 10.04 -14.43 1.22
N ALA A 101 9.82 -15.10 0.09
CA ALA A 101 8.93 -16.25 0.03
C ALA A 101 9.41 -17.41 0.91
N ILE A 102 10.71 -17.69 0.90
CA ILE A 102 11.32 -18.75 1.74
C ILE A 102 11.17 -18.39 3.22
N ASP A 103 11.54 -17.18 3.61
CA ASP A 103 11.45 -16.73 5.00
C ASP A 103 10.02 -16.75 5.52
N ALA A 104 9.04 -16.29 4.71
CA ALA A 104 7.64 -16.34 5.06
C ALA A 104 7.14 -17.78 5.29
N LEU A 105 7.53 -18.72 4.44
CA LEU A 105 7.17 -20.13 4.58
C LEU A 105 7.81 -20.78 5.80
N LEU A 106 9.10 -20.52 6.06
CA LEU A 106 9.82 -21.09 7.19
C LEU A 106 9.34 -20.54 8.54
N GLN A 107 9.00 -19.25 8.58
CA GLN A 107 8.52 -18.59 9.81
C GLN A 107 7.04 -18.84 10.08
N ALA A 108 6.27 -19.25 9.07
CA ALA A 108 4.82 -19.45 9.15
C ALA A 108 4.39 -20.42 10.27
N ASP A 109 5.21 -21.41 10.62
CA ASP A 109 4.87 -22.38 11.67
C ASP A 109 4.65 -21.72 13.05
N ASN A 110 5.27 -20.58 13.28
CA ASN A 110 5.17 -19.83 14.52
C ASN A 110 4.24 -18.61 14.42
N LEU A 111 3.57 -18.41 13.30
CA LEU A 111 2.71 -17.27 13.03
C LEU A 111 1.27 -17.72 12.78
N ASP A 112 0.32 -16.88 13.13
CA ASP A 112 -1.11 -17.03 12.83
C ASP A 112 -1.53 -16.07 11.71
N TYR A 113 -0.85 -14.93 11.62
CA TYR A 113 -1.15 -13.81 10.73
C TYR A 113 0.09 -13.30 10.02
N ILE A 114 -0.01 -13.02 8.73
CA ILE A 114 1.06 -12.51 7.89
C ILE A 114 0.56 -11.26 7.17
N LEU A 115 1.29 -10.14 7.31
CA LEU A 115 1.15 -8.99 6.45
C LEU A 115 2.21 -9.08 5.34
N LEU A 116 1.78 -9.26 4.10
CA LEU A 116 2.62 -9.19 2.91
C LEU A 116 2.58 -7.78 2.33
N GLY A 117 3.73 -7.15 2.18
CA GLY A 117 3.87 -5.84 1.55
C GLY A 117 4.47 -5.97 0.15
N SER A 118 3.65 -6.19 -0.87
CA SER A 118 4.03 -6.22 -2.29
C SER A 118 2.78 -6.20 -3.17
N GLY A 119 2.89 -5.67 -4.39
CA GLY A 119 1.85 -5.76 -5.41
C GLY A 119 2.10 -6.85 -6.46
N ASP A 120 3.19 -7.61 -6.31
CA ASP A 120 3.65 -8.58 -7.32
C ASP A 120 2.80 -9.85 -7.32
N GLY A 121 2.27 -10.19 -8.49
CA GLY A 121 1.46 -11.39 -8.71
C GLY A 121 2.19 -12.71 -8.48
N ASP A 122 3.52 -12.73 -8.54
CA ASP A 122 4.33 -13.92 -8.32
C ASP A 122 4.17 -14.47 -6.89
N PHE A 123 3.77 -13.62 -5.94
CA PHE A 123 3.45 -14.04 -4.58
C PHE A 123 2.11 -14.78 -4.41
N PHE A 124 1.28 -14.88 -5.45
CA PHE A 124 0.00 -15.61 -5.38
C PHE A 124 0.16 -17.04 -4.83
N ARG A 125 1.18 -17.79 -5.29
CA ARG A 125 1.43 -19.16 -4.82
C ARG A 125 1.86 -19.20 -3.35
N LEU A 126 2.62 -18.20 -2.91
CA LEU A 126 3.00 -18.05 -1.50
C LEU A 126 1.75 -17.84 -0.63
N VAL A 127 0.90 -16.88 -0.99
CA VAL A 127 -0.34 -16.56 -0.25
C VAL A 127 -1.20 -17.82 -0.09
N ARG A 128 -1.50 -18.48 -1.20
CA ARG A 128 -2.32 -19.71 -1.20
C ARG A 128 -1.72 -20.83 -0.35
N THR A 129 -0.39 -20.97 -0.37
CA THR A 129 0.29 -21.97 0.44
C THR A 129 0.18 -21.66 1.93
N LEU A 130 0.30 -20.39 2.32
CA LEU A 130 0.16 -19.95 3.70
C LEU A 130 -1.28 -20.12 4.20
N GLN A 131 -2.28 -19.76 3.40
CA GLN A 131 -3.70 -19.93 3.72
C GLN A 131 -4.06 -21.42 3.87
N ASN A 132 -3.54 -22.31 2.99
CA ASN A 132 -3.72 -23.76 3.12
C ASN A 132 -3.10 -24.34 4.39
N ARG A 133 -2.16 -23.62 5.03
CA ARG A 133 -1.59 -23.95 6.34
C ARG A 133 -2.35 -23.26 7.50
N GLY A 134 -3.53 -22.70 7.22
CA GLY A 134 -4.40 -22.05 8.21
C GLY A 134 -3.89 -20.68 8.66
N LYS A 135 -3.08 -19.98 7.86
CA LYS A 135 -2.61 -18.64 8.18
C LYS A 135 -3.50 -17.58 7.53
N ARG A 136 -3.84 -16.54 8.27
CA ARG A 136 -4.41 -15.32 7.70
C ARG A 136 -3.31 -14.56 6.96
N VAL A 137 -3.59 -14.13 5.73
CA VAL A 137 -2.64 -13.36 4.92
C VAL A 137 -3.32 -12.08 4.42
N ASP A 138 -2.89 -10.94 4.92
CA ASP A 138 -3.33 -9.63 4.46
C ASP A 138 -2.25 -9.02 3.53
N LEU A 139 -2.69 -8.22 2.58
CA LEU A 139 -1.84 -7.57 1.59
C LEU A 139 -1.82 -6.06 1.81
N LEU A 140 -0.63 -5.48 1.84
CA LEU A 140 -0.39 -4.05 1.75
C LEU A 140 0.31 -3.73 0.43
N SER A 141 -0.29 -2.91 -0.42
CA SER A 141 0.33 -2.47 -1.66
C SER A 141 -0.16 -1.08 -2.08
N PHE A 142 0.40 -0.57 -3.19
CA PHE A 142 0.08 0.74 -3.76
C PHE A 142 -0.49 0.60 -5.18
N SER A 143 0.11 1.27 -6.17
CA SER A 143 -0.27 1.12 -7.58
C SER A 143 0.18 -0.22 -8.16
N ASN A 144 -0.39 -0.60 -9.29
CA ASN A 144 0.00 -1.78 -10.08
C ASN A 144 -0.05 -3.11 -9.29
N THR A 145 -0.98 -3.21 -8.35
CA THR A 145 -1.22 -4.47 -7.63
C THR A 145 -1.86 -5.49 -8.56
N SER A 146 -1.31 -6.69 -8.59
CA SER A 146 -1.89 -7.83 -9.30
C SER A 146 -3.32 -8.11 -8.81
N GLU A 147 -4.27 -8.15 -9.74
CA GLU A 147 -5.68 -8.42 -9.42
C GLU A 147 -5.85 -9.83 -8.82
N ILE A 148 -5.14 -10.82 -9.37
CA ILE A 148 -5.19 -12.20 -8.88
C ILE A 148 -4.69 -12.26 -7.43
N LEU A 149 -3.60 -11.55 -7.11
CA LEU A 149 -3.06 -11.49 -5.76
C LEU A 149 -4.05 -10.78 -4.82
N ARG A 150 -4.63 -9.66 -5.25
CA ARG A 150 -5.60 -8.88 -4.46
C ARG A 150 -6.85 -9.68 -4.12
N CYS A 151 -7.33 -10.53 -5.04
CA CYS A 151 -8.51 -11.37 -4.83
C CYS A 151 -8.25 -12.61 -3.98
N GLU A 152 -6.99 -13.06 -3.85
CA GLU A 152 -6.64 -14.26 -3.08
C GLU A 152 -6.47 -13.99 -1.59
N VAL A 153 -6.00 -12.80 -1.20
CA VAL A 153 -5.70 -12.47 0.20
C VAL A 153 -6.95 -12.32 1.06
N ASP A 154 -6.81 -12.51 2.37
CA ASP A 154 -7.93 -12.39 3.32
C ASP A 154 -8.40 -10.93 3.46
N ASN A 155 -7.46 -9.96 3.46
CA ASN A 155 -7.78 -8.53 3.41
C ASN A 155 -6.75 -7.77 2.57
N TYR A 156 -7.23 -6.74 1.90
CA TYR A 156 -6.41 -5.84 1.10
C TYR A 156 -6.38 -4.43 1.69
N PHE A 157 -5.18 -3.92 1.92
CA PHE A 157 -4.93 -2.55 2.33
C PHE A 157 -4.24 -1.78 1.20
N SER A 158 -4.98 -0.86 0.57
CA SER A 158 -4.32 0.12 -0.30
C SER A 158 -3.53 1.11 0.57
N GLY A 159 -2.22 1.19 0.35
CA GLY A 159 -1.36 2.09 1.13
C GLY A 159 -1.72 3.57 1.00
N TYR A 160 -2.43 3.94 -0.07
CA TYR A 160 -2.95 5.31 -0.24
C TYR A 160 -4.14 5.63 0.66
N LEU A 161 -4.86 4.61 1.15
CA LEU A 161 -6.04 4.74 1.99
C LEU A 161 -5.75 4.52 3.48
N VAL A 162 -4.59 3.93 3.83
CA VAL A 162 -4.21 3.69 5.23
C VAL A 162 -3.84 5.03 5.88
N PRO A 163 -4.56 5.45 6.93
CA PRO A 163 -4.30 6.73 7.59
C PRO A 163 -2.86 6.84 8.12
N GLY A 164 -2.19 7.94 7.80
CA GLY A 164 -0.85 8.22 8.29
C GLY A 164 0.28 7.40 7.70
N LEU A 165 0.02 6.43 6.81
CA LEU A 165 1.06 5.56 6.24
C LEU A 165 2.05 6.33 5.34
N LEU A 166 1.55 7.23 4.51
CA LEU A 166 2.38 8.13 3.72
C LEU A 166 2.44 9.53 4.35
N PRO A 167 3.52 10.30 4.12
CA PRO A 167 3.56 11.70 4.49
C PRO A 167 2.44 12.46 3.76
N SER A 168 1.79 13.40 4.45
CA SER A 168 0.96 14.38 3.77
C SER A 168 1.87 15.29 2.95
N ILE A 169 1.62 15.42 1.66
CA ILE A 169 2.43 16.26 0.75
C ILE A 169 2.19 17.73 1.08
N ASP A 170 0.97 18.06 1.47
CA ASP A 170 0.58 19.37 2.02
C ASP A 170 -0.03 19.15 3.39
N ASN A 171 0.01 20.14 4.28
CA ASN A 171 -0.75 20.17 5.54
C ASN A 171 -2.29 20.13 5.30
N SER A 172 -2.72 19.56 4.20
CA SER A 172 -4.10 19.49 3.80
C SER A 172 -4.86 18.48 4.66
N SER A 173 -6.00 18.89 5.16
CA SER A 173 -6.99 18.05 5.87
C SER A 173 -7.73 17.10 4.92
N ARG A 174 -7.26 16.94 3.68
CA ARG A 174 -7.92 16.11 2.67
C ARG A 174 -7.93 14.64 3.06
N LYS A 175 -9.07 14.01 2.83
CA LYS A 175 -9.28 12.57 3.06
C LYS A 175 -9.31 11.84 1.73
N ARG A 176 -9.06 10.53 1.77
CA ARG A 176 -9.15 9.64 0.61
C ARG A 176 -10.14 8.54 0.88
N GLY A 177 -10.88 8.18 -0.15
CA GLY A 177 -11.85 7.10 -0.10
C GLY A 177 -12.14 6.54 -1.47
N VAL A 178 -12.97 5.51 -1.51
CA VAL A 178 -13.46 4.89 -2.75
C VAL A 178 -14.97 4.93 -2.81
N MET A 179 -15.51 5.05 -4.00
CA MET A 179 -16.96 5.06 -4.22
C MET A 179 -17.50 3.63 -4.11
N HIS A 180 -18.44 3.39 -3.19
CA HIS A 180 -19.07 2.08 -3.04
C HIS A 180 -20.54 2.04 -3.47
N VAL A 181 -21.26 3.16 -3.32
CA VAL A 181 -22.63 3.33 -3.83
C VAL A 181 -22.66 4.51 -4.78
N PHE A 182 -23.41 4.37 -5.89
CA PHE A 182 -23.67 5.42 -6.85
C PHE A 182 -25.14 5.40 -7.24
N ASN A 183 -25.80 6.55 -7.18
CA ASN A 183 -27.15 6.76 -7.69
C ASN A 183 -27.08 7.67 -8.92
N GLU A 184 -27.26 7.06 -10.09
CA GLU A 184 -27.13 7.74 -11.39
C GLU A 184 -28.23 8.77 -11.60
N GLU A 185 -29.48 8.46 -11.23
CA GLU A 185 -30.64 9.34 -11.45
C GLU A 185 -30.51 10.64 -10.65
N LYS A 186 -29.90 10.58 -9.47
CA LYS A 186 -29.75 11.73 -8.55
C LYS A 186 -28.36 12.31 -8.54
N GLY A 187 -27.40 11.77 -9.30
CA GLY A 187 -26.03 12.27 -9.43
C GLY A 187 -25.25 12.31 -8.12
N PHE A 188 -25.43 11.34 -7.21
CA PHE A 188 -24.68 11.28 -5.97
C PHE A 188 -24.07 9.91 -5.71
N ALA A 189 -23.06 9.90 -4.86
CA ALA A 189 -22.38 8.68 -4.40
C ALA A 189 -22.19 8.70 -2.89
N PHE A 190 -21.94 7.51 -2.32
CA PHE A 190 -21.34 7.36 -1.00
C PHE A 190 -19.93 6.83 -1.11
N LEU A 191 -19.04 7.45 -0.36
CA LEU A 191 -17.61 7.07 -0.31
C LEU A 191 -17.34 6.31 0.97
N ALA A 192 -16.58 5.22 0.83
CA ALA A 192 -16.01 4.48 1.94
C ALA A 192 -14.63 5.07 2.26
N VAL A 193 -14.42 5.44 3.52
CA VAL A 193 -13.21 6.10 4.01
C VAL A 193 -12.68 5.36 5.22
N ARG A 194 -11.38 5.08 5.24
CA ARG A 194 -10.76 4.52 6.44
C ARG A 194 -10.65 5.56 7.53
N THR A 195 -11.17 5.24 8.71
CA THR A 195 -11.13 6.09 9.92
C THR A 195 -10.02 5.67 10.88
N GLY A 196 -9.50 4.46 10.71
CA GLY A 196 -8.45 3.88 11.53
C GLY A 196 -7.69 2.78 10.79
N LEU A 197 -6.93 1.98 11.55
CA LEU A 197 -6.04 0.95 11.02
C LEU A 197 -6.65 -0.46 11.06
N GLY A 198 -7.71 -0.68 11.85
CA GLY A 198 -8.43 -1.96 11.87
C GLY A 198 -9.14 -2.26 10.55
N VAL A 199 -9.36 -3.54 10.24
CA VAL A 199 -10.08 -3.94 9.01
C VAL A 199 -11.47 -3.31 8.96
N LEU A 200 -12.15 -3.21 10.11
CA LEU A 200 -13.51 -2.67 10.21
C LEU A 200 -13.56 -1.16 10.42
N ASP A 201 -12.43 -0.49 10.54
CA ASP A 201 -12.38 0.97 10.72
C ASP A 201 -12.67 1.70 9.40
N ILE A 202 -13.89 1.52 8.91
CA ILE A 202 -14.37 2.10 7.67
C ILE A 202 -15.66 2.85 7.96
N ARG A 203 -15.71 4.10 7.49
CA ARG A 203 -16.92 4.90 7.39
C ARG A 203 -17.39 4.90 5.95
N ASP A 204 -18.60 4.47 5.66
CA ASP A 204 -19.13 4.25 4.31
C ASP A 204 -20.29 5.18 3.95
N ASP A 205 -20.61 6.16 4.83
CA ASP A 205 -21.72 7.10 4.71
C ASP A 205 -21.31 8.51 4.24
N VAL A 206 -20.09 8.67 3.71
CA VAL A 206 -19.61 9.98 3.25
C VAL A 206 -20.28 10.34 1.93
N PHE A 207 -21.23 11.28 1.98
CA PHE A 207 -21.97 11.73 0.81
C PHE A 207 -21.11 12.58 -0.13
N CYS A 208 -21.16 12.29 -1.43
CA CYS A 208 -20.51 13.05 -2.50
C CYS A 208 -21.48 13.27 -3.65
N HIS A 209 -21.79 14.52 -3.98
CA HIS A 209 -22.60 14.85 -5.15
C HIS A 209 -21.69 15.17 -6.34
N ILE A 210 -22.11 14.85 -7.56
CA ILE A 210 -21.34 15.10 -8.78
C ILE A 210 -20.95 16.58 -8.93
N SER A 211 -21.77 17.51 -8.44
CA SER A 211 -21.45 18.94 -8.44
C SER A 211 -20.25 19.32 -7.55
N ASP A 212 -19.92 18.50 -6.56
CA ASP A 212 -18.79 18.71 -5.65
C ASP A 212 -17.50 18.02 -6.16
N PHE A 213 -17.61 17.30 -7.28
CA PHE A 213 -16.49 16.64 -7.93
C PHE A 213 -16.02 17.44 -9.16
N ARG A 214 -14.71 17.50 -9.36
CA ARG A 214 -14.07 18.11 -10.53
C ARG A 214 -12.95 17.23 -11.05
N HIS A 215 -12.70 17.30 -12.35
CA HIS A 215 -11.43 16.84 -12.88
C HIS A 215 -10.28 17.69 -12.35
N ARG A 216 -9.05 17.18 -12.36
CA ARG A 216 -7.86 17.93 -11.90
C ARG A 216 -7.64 19.27 -12.61
N ASP A 217 -8.07 19.36 -13.85
CA ASP A 217 -8.04 20.60 -14.64
C ASP A 217 -9.19 21.58 -14.33
N GLY A 218 -10.01 21.26 -13.31
CA GLY A 218 -11.14 22.09 -12.85
C GLY A 218 -12.43 21.91 -13.65
N ARG A 219 -12.44 21.12 -14.72
CA ARG A 219 -13.65 20.85 -15.51
C ARG A 219 -14.69 20.06 -14.72
N ALA A 220 -15.97 20.31 -15.01
CA ALA A 220 -17.06 19.51 -14.48
C ALA A 220 -17.00 18.06 -15.02
N VAL A 221 -17.39 17.12 -14.18
CA VAL A 221 -17.44 15.70 -14.49
C VAL A 221 -18.79 15.37 -15.14
N THR A 222 -18.81 14.49 -16.12
CA THR A 222 -20.05 13.96 -16.70
C THR A 222 -20.56 12.78 -15.85
N ASP A 223 -21.88 12.49 -15.93
CA ASP A 223 -22.45 11.32 -15.21
C ASP A 223 -21.72 10.02 -15.56
N GLN A 224 -21.38 9.83 -16.82
CA GLN A 224 -20.63 8.65 -17.27
C GLN A 224 -19.23 8.55 -16.63
N SER A 225 -18.46 9.66 -16.61
CA SER A 225 -17.13 9.65 -15.99
C SER A 225 -17.23 9.52 -14.47
N PHE A 226 -18.27 10.06 -13.84
CA PHE A 226 -18.50 9.88 -12.41
C PHE A 226 -18.85 8.42 -12.06
N ALA A 227 -19.68 7.74 -12.88
CA ALA A 227 -19.97 6.32 -12.73
C ALA A 227 -18.72 5.43 -12.90
N GLN A 228 -17.82 5.80 -13.81
CA GLN A 228 -16.55 5.06 -14.05
C GLN A 228 -15.64 5.03 -12.83
N LEU A 229 -15.66 6.06 -11.97
CA LEU A 229 -14.88 6.08 -10.73
C LEU A 229 -15.19 4.88 -9.83
N LYS A 230 -16.47 4.49 -9.75
CA LYS A 230 -16.89 3.30 -9.01
C LYS A 230 -16.41 2.01 -9.68
N THR A 231 -16.67 1.87 -10.98
CA THR A 231 -16.34 0.65 -11.73
C THR A 231 -14.83 0.37 -11.73
N GLN A 232 -14.03 1.43 -11.82
CA GLN A 232 -12.56 1.36 -11.81
C GLN A 232 -11.97 1.39 -10.41
N GLN A 233 -12.79 1.48 -9.36
CA GLN A 233 -12.37 1.62 -7.96
C GLN A 233 -11.33 2.72 -7.74
N LYS A 234 -11.52 3.86 -8.43
CA LYS A 234 -10.63 5.00 -8.32
C LYS A 234 -10.64 5.60 -6.93
N ILE A 235 -9.48 5.97 -6.44
CA ILE A 235 -9.36 6.70 -5.18
C ILE A 235 -9.76 8.15 -5.41
N ILE A 236 -10.62 8.66 -4.55
CA ILE A 236 -11.12 10.03 -4.57
C ILE A 236 -10.51 10.76 -3.37
N GLU A 237 -9.93 11.91 -3.63
CA GLU A 237 -9.39 12.81 -2.59
C GLU A 237 -10.28 14.03 -2.45
N PHE A 238 -10.67 14.38 -1.21
CA PHE A 238 -11.68 15.37 -0.93
C PHE A 238 -11.49 16.01 0.44
N GLU A 239 -12.18 17.12 0.68
CA GLU A 239 -12.36 17.72 2.00
C GLU A 239 -13.64 17.19 2.64
N LEU A 240 -13.56 16.89 3.95
CA LEU A 240 -14.70 16.40 4.70
C LEU A 240 -15.36 17.56 5.47
N VAL A 241 -16.66 17.76 5.26
CA VAL A 241 -17.44 18.75 5.98
C VAL A 241 -18.57 18.05 6.72
N GLU A 242 -18.70 18.36 8.00
CA GLU A 242 -19.83 17.93 8.81
C GLU A 242 -20.99 18.90 8.63
N ARG A 243 -22.15 18.36 8.35
CA ARG A 243 -23.40 19.13 8.20
C ARG A 243 -24.06 19.32 9.56
N SER A 244 -24.96 20.30 9.65
CA SER A 244 -25.72 20.59 10.86
C SER A 244 -26.61 19.45 11.35
N ASP A 245 -26.91 18.46 10.48
CA ASP A 245 -27.64 17.22 10.79
C ASP A 245 -26.75 16.08 11.26
N GLY A 246 -25.43 16.33 11.50
CA GLY A 246 -24.45 15.32 11.90
C GLY A 246 -23.97 14.42 10.76
N LYS A 247 -24.47 14.61 9.54
CA LYS A 247 -24.01 13.87 8.37
C LYS A 247 -22.76 14.50 7.79
N VAL A 248 -21.95 13.70 7.12
CA VAL A 248 -20.71 14.15 6.50
C VAL A 248 -20.85 14.20 4.99
N LYS A 249 -20.18 15.20 4.42
CA LYS A 249 -20.16 15.45 2.99
C LYS A 249 -18.73 15.63 2.50
N ALA A 250 -18.42 15.03 1.37
CA ALA A 250 -17.20 15.29 0.61
C ALA A 250 -17.43 16.50 -0.29
N ILE A 251 -16.53 17.48 -0.22
CA ILE A 251 -16.49 18.66 -1.10
C ILE A 251 -15.10 18.77 -1.72
N ASN A 252 -14.99 19.58 -2.79
CA ASN A 252 -13.74 19.77 -3.51
C ASN A 252 -13.08 18.43 -3.91
N ALA A 253 -13.92 17.46 -4.29
CA ALA A 253 -13.50 16.11 -4.60
C ALA A 253 -12.84 16.02 -5.99
N THR A 254 -11.75 15.26 -6.07
CA THR A 254 -11.01 15.00 -7.31
C THR A 254 -10.54 13.55 -7.34
N GLU A 255 -10.25 13.00 -8.52
CA GLU A 255 -9.54 11.72 -8.62
C GLU A 255 -8.12 11.88 -8.05
N PHE A 256 -7.74 10.95 -7.18
CA PHE A 256 -6.38 10.90 -6.66
C PHE A 256 -5.48 10.19 -7.66
N GLU A 257 -4.40 10.83 -8.03
CA GLU A 257 -3.32 10.24 -8.82
C GLU A 257 -2.02 10.30 -8.01
N PRO A 258 -1.37 9.16 -7.74
CA PRO A 258 -0.11 9.16 -7.04
C PRO A 258 0.97 9.85 -7.88
N GLU A 259 1.79 10.67 -7.23
CA GLU A 259 3.01 11.18 -7.86
C GLU A 259 4.01 10.03 -8.01
N MET A 260 4.23 9.59 -9.23
CA MET A 260 5.31 8.65 -9.56
C MET A 260 6.61 9.43 -9.65
N LYS A 261 7.52 9.19 -8.70
CA LYS A 261 8.87 9.79 -8.68
C LYS A 261 9.89 8.87 -9.33
#